data_03452ea08ca62dcceefcdcf56568f2e5
#
_entry.id   03452ea08ca62dcceefcdcf56568f2e5
#
_cell.length_a   1.000
_cell.length_b   1.000
_cell.length_c   1.000
_cell.angle_alpha   90.00
_cell.angle_beta   90.00
_cell.angle_gamma   90.00
#
_symmetry.space_group_name_H-M   'P 1'
#
loop_
_entity.id
_entity.type
_entity.pdbx_description
1 polymer ?
#
loop_
_entity_poly.entity_id
_entity_poly.type
_entity_poly.pdbx_seq_one_letter_code
_entity_poly.pdbx_strand_id
1 'polypeptide(L)'
;MEKRNLFVSGKAVVAAVCGAFTAAFGWLGWLVMAWAACMALDWLSGSAAAASRGEWSSAVARSGIWHKAGMLVVVIVAALTDAVLSIAVANLPGLGITYQSLILPVVLVWYIFTELGSIAENAAHMGADVPDGLLKLLAAGKKAAERQTKDDEE
;
A
#
# COMPACT_ATOMS: atom_id res chain seq x y z
N MET A 1 33.52 -15.26 18.22
CA MET A 1 32.27 -15.47 19.00
C MET A 1 31.40 -14.21 19.07
N GLU A 2 32.01 -13.05 19.27
CA GLU A 2 31.29 -11.76 19.45
C GLU A 2 30.40 -11.35 18.27
N LYS A 3 30.89 -11.42 17.02
CA LYS A 3 30.08 -11.09 15.81
C LYS A 3 28.87 -11.99 15.62
N ARG A 4 28.95 -13.27 16.02
CA ARG A 4 27.84 -14.21 15.94
C ARG A 4 26.75 -13.88 16.97
N ASN A 5 27.14 -13.46 18.16
CA ASN A 5 26.21 -13.05 19.22
C ASN A 5 25.48 -11.75 18.85
N LEU A 6 26.20 -10.78 18.24
CA LEU A 6 25.62 -9.53 17.75
C LEU A 6 24.57 -9.76 16.65
N PHE A 7 24.87 -10.68 15.72
CA PHE A 7 23.95 -11.04 14.62
C PHE A 7 22.70 -11.79 15.11
N VAL A 8 22.86 -12.69 16.07
CA VAL A 8 21.73 -13.39 16.71
C VAL A 8 20.89 -12.41 17.53
N SER A 9 21.52 -11.48 18.24
CA SER A 9 20.83 -10.43 19.00
C SER A 9 20.04 -9.50 18.09
N GLY A 10 20.60 -9.09 16.93
CA GLY A 10 19.91 -8.27 15.95
C GLY A 10 18.66 -8.95 15.38
N LYS A 11 18.74 -10.24 15.02
CA LYS A 11 17.60 -11.02 14.56
C LYS A 11 16.50 -11.13 15.62
N ALA A 12 16.88 -11.34 16.88
CA ALA A 12 15.93 -11.44 17.98
C ALA A 12 15.19 -10.11 18.22
N VAL A 13 15.89 -8.97 18.12
CA VAL A 13 15.27 -7.64 18.21
C VAL A 13 14.28 -7.41 17.06
N VAL A 14 14.70 -7.69 15.83
CA VAL A 14 13.79 -7.57 14.65
C VAL A 14 12.56 -8.46 14.81
N ALA A 15 12.74 -9.72 15.22
CA ALA A 15 11.63 -10.65 15.43
C ALA A 15 10.67 -10.15 16.53
N ALA A 16 11.22 -9.59 17.63
CA ALA A 16 10.40 -9.03 18.71
C ALA A 16 9.62 -7.80 18.27
N VAL A 17 10.22 -6.89 17.50
CA VAL A 17 9.55 -5.70 16.96
C VAL A 17 8.45 -6.12 15.97
N CYS A 18 8.75 -7.02 15.02
CA CYS A 18 7.75 -7.53 14.07
C CYS A 18 6.60 -8.26 14.79
N GLY A 19 6.93 -9.06 15.81
CA GLY A 19 5.92 -9.76 16.60
C GLY A 19 5.01 -8.81 17.38
N ALA A 20 5.57 -7.80 18.03
CA ALA A 20 4.81 -6.78 18.75
C ALA A 20 3.94 -5.95 17.79
N PHE A 21 4.47 -5.57 16.63
CA PHE A 21 3.71 -4.87 15.59
C PHE A 21 2.55 -5.71 15.06
N THR A 22 2.81 -6.99 14.75
CA THR A 22 1.77 -7.92 14.28
C THR A 22 0.71 -8.15 15.36
N ALA A 23 1.09 -8.24 16.62
CA ALA A 23 0.14 -8.39 17.73
C ALA A 23 -0.74 -7.14 17.91
N ALA A 24 -0.19 -5.95 17.67
CA ALA A 24 -0.91 -4.68 17.81
C ALA A 24 -1.81 -4.36 16.61
N PHE A 25 -1.37 -4.62 15.38
CA PHE A 25 -1.99 -4.15 14.15
C PHE A 25 -2.45 -5.27 13.20
N GLY A 26 -2.09 -6.52 13.49
CA GLY A 26 -2.41 -7.67 12.65
C GLY A 26 -1.78 -7.58 11.25
N TRP A 27 -2.34 -8.36 10.31
CA TRP A 27 -1.90 -8.37 8.91
C TRP A 27 -2.19 -7.06 8.17
N LEU A 28 -3.25 -6.35 8.59
CA LEU A 28 -3.66 -5.08 8.00
C LEU A 28 -2.61 -3.99 8.24
N GLY A 29 -1.96 -3.99 9.41
CA GLY A 29 -0.86 -3.08 9.69
C GLY A 29 0.30 -3.26 8.71
N TRP A 30 0.62 -4.49 8.32
CA TRP A 30 1.64 -4.78 7.31
C TRP A 30 1.25 -4.29 5.93
N LEU A 31 -0.03 -4.37 5.58
CA LEU A 31 -0.55 -3.84 4.32
C LEU A 31 -0.42 -2.31 4.25
N VAL A 32 -0.74 -1.61 5.35
CA VAL A 32 -0.55 -0.15 5.47
C VAL A 32 0.93 0.22 5.36
N MET A 33 1.83 -0.54 6.01
CA MET A 33 3.26 -0.31 5.91
C MET A 33 3.80 -0.54 4.50
N ALA A 34 3.34 -1.60 3.82
CA ALA A 34 3.71 -1.86 2.42
C ALA A 34 3.25 -0.72 1.50
N TRP A 35 2.01 -0.26 1.66
CA TRP A 35 1.50 0.90 0.92
C TRP A 35 2.31 2.16 1.18
N ALA A 36 2.62 2.49 2.43
CA ALA A 36 3.45 3.65 2.78
C ALA A 36 4.85 3.57 2.16
N ALA A 37 5.45 2.37 2.16
CA ALA A 37 6.74 2.13 1.50
C ALA A 37 6.65 2.32 -0.03
N CYS A 38 5.59 1.81 -0.68
CA CYS A 38 5.35 2.03 -2.10
C CYS A 38 5.19 3.51 -2.43
N MET A 39 4.40 4.26 -1.65
CA MET A 39 4.26 5.72 -1.84
C MET A 39 5.59 6.46 -1.75
N ALA A 40 6.44 6.10 -0.79
CA ALA A 40 7.76 6.71 -0.65
C ALA A 40 8.67 6.37 -1.83
N LEU A 41 8.70 5.10 -2.25
CA LEU A 41 9.48 4.64 -3.39
C LEU A 41 9.01 5.26 -4.71
N ASP A 42 7.70 5.38 -4.93
CA ASP A 42 7.16 6.04 -6.13
C ASP A 42 7.55 7.51 -6.17
N TRP A 43 7.43 8.24 -5.08
CA TRP A 43 7.84 9.64 -5.03
C TRP A 43 9.34 9.81 -5.29
N LEU A 44 10.19 8.94 -4.71
CA LEU A 44 11.64 8.95 -4.94
C LEU A 44 11.99 8.59 -6.39
N SER A 45 11.42 7.51 -6.92
CA SER A 45 11.69 7.06 -8.29
C SER A 45 11.17 8.06 -9.32
N GLY A 46 9.98 8.65 -9.11
CA GLY A 46 9.42 9.68 -9.97
C GLY A 46 10.28 10.95 -9.98
N SER A 47 10.78 11.37 -8.81
CA SER A 47 11.71 12.50 -8.72
C SER A 47 13.04 12.21 -9.44
N ALA A 48 13.58 11.00 -9.30
CA ALA A 48 14.79 10.58 -10.00
C ALA A 48 14.58 10.50 -11.52
N ALA A 49 13.45 9.94 -11.98
CA ALA A 49 13.08 9.89 -13.38
C ALA A 49 12.91 11.28 -14.01
N ALA A 50 12.29 12.22 -13.31
CA ALA A 50 12.19 13.61 -13.75
C ALA A 50 13.57 14.28 -13.80
N ALA A 51 14.43 14.05 -12.81
CA ALA A 51 15.78 14.59 -12.79
C ALA A 51 16.64 14.05 -13.94
N SER A 52 16.52 12.76 -14.28
CA SER A 52 17.27 12.16 -15.40
C SER A 52 16.91 12.75 -16.77
N ARG A 53 15.70 13.30 -16.91
CA ARG A 53 15.24 14.00 -18.13
C ARG A 53 15.44 15.51 -18.08
N GLY A 54 15.99 16.07 -16.99
CA GLY A 54 16.12 17.51 -16.80
C GLY A 54 14.79 18.23 -16.56
N GLU A 55 13.73 17.52 -16.24
CA GLU A 55 12.36 18.02 -16.02
C GLU A 55 12.03 18.25 -14.55
N TRP A 56 12.95 17.94 -13.65
CA TRP A 56 12.70 18.06 -12.23
C TRP A 56 12.47 19.52 -11.81
N SER A 57 11.39 19.74 -11.07
CA SER A 57 11.08 21.03 -10.47
C SER A 57 10.37 20.85 -9.12
N SER A 58 10.44 21.90 -8.28
CA SER A 58 9.68 21.90 -7.00
C SER A 58 8.17 21.82 -7.23
N ALA A 59 7.66 22.22 -8.38
CA ALA A 59 6.24 22.10 -8.74
C ALA A 59 5.86 20.62 -8.98
N VAL A 60 6.68 19.88 -9.73
CA VAL A 60 6.53 18.45 -9.97
C VAL A 60 6.56 17.67 -8.65
N ALA A 61 7.55 17.96 -7.79
CA ALA A 61 7.65 17.31 -6.49
C ALA A 61 6.41 17.56 -5.59
N ARG A 62 5.91 18.80 -5.56
CA ARG A 62 4.69 19.15 -4.79
C ARG A 62 3.43 18.50 -5.35
N SER A 63 3.28 18.41 -6.66
CA SER A 63 2.13 17.73 -7.29
C SER A 63 2.05 16.28 -6.85
N GLY A 64 3.18 15.56 -6.81
CA GLY A 64 3.24 14.19 -6.30
C GLY A 64 2.81 14.08 -4.83
N ILE A 65 3.20 15.03 -3.97
CA ILE A 65 2.80 15.05 -2.55
C ILE A 65 1.29 15.26 -2.42
N TRP A 66 0.68 16.19 -3.18
CA TRP A 66 -0.76 16.41 -3.12
C TRP A 66 -1.57 15.21 -3.59
N HIS A 67 -1.10 14.52 -4.64
CA HIS A 67 -1.73 13.27 -5.08
C HIS A 67 -1.73 12.23 -3.94
N LYS A 68 -0.60 12.04 -3.28
CA LYS A 68 -0.47 11.09 -2.16
C LYS A 68 -1.29 11.51 -0.93
N ALA A 69 -1.43 12.82 -0.68
CA ALA A 69 -2.34 13.32 0.34
C ALA A 69 -3.81 12.96 0.03
N GLY A 70 -4.22 13.03 -1.24
CA GLY A 70 -5.54 12.55 -1.68
C GLY A 70 -5.74 11.06 -1.42
N MET A 71 -4.76 10.23 -1.75
CA MET A 71 -4.80 8.78 -1.47
C MET A 71 -4.94 8.49 0.03
N LEU A 72 -4.23 9.25 0.88
CA LEU A 72 -4.35 9.12 2.35
C LEU A 72 -5.79 9.39 2.82
N VAL A 73 -6.44 10.42 2.29
CA VAL A 73 -7.84 10.73 2.61
C VAL A 73 -8.76 9.56 2.25
N VAL A 74 -8.59 8.97 1.07
CA VAL A 74 -9.40 7.80 0.64
C VAL A 74 -9.18 6.60 1.56
N VAL A 75 -7.94 6.33 1.96
CA VAL A 75 -7.62 5.24 2.90
C VAL A 75 -8.27 5.48 4.27
N ILE A 76 -8.28 6.73 4.76
CA ILE A 76 -8.98 7.09 6.01
C ILE A 76 -10.50 6.88 5.86
N VAL A 77 -11.09 7.29 4.73
CA VAL A 77 -12.53 7.06 4.46
C VAL A 77 -12.84 5.56 4.45
N ALA A 78 -12.02 4.75 3.78
CA ALA A 78 -12.19 3.30 3.75
C ALA A 78 -12.13 2.68 5.16
N ALA A 79 -11.15 3.11 5.98
CA ALA A 79 -11.02 2.66 7.36
C ALA A 79 -12.22 3.05 8.24
N LEU A 80 -12.71 4.28 8.09
CA LEU A 80 -13.90 4.76 8.80
C LEU A 80 -15.16 4.00 8.34
N THR A 81 -15.28 3.71 7.06
CA THR A 81 -16.41 2.92 6.53
C THR A 81 -16.41 1.51 7.13
N ASP A 82 -15.27 0.81 7.13
CA ASP A 82 -15.13 -0.50 7.77
C ASP A 82 -15.48 -0.43 9.26
N ALA A 83 -15.03 0.60 9.98
CA ALA A 83 -15.35 0.78 11.39
C ALA A 83 -16.86 1.01 11.63
N VAL A 84 -17.51 1.85 10.83
CA VAL A 84 -18.96 2.11 10.92
C VAL A 84 -19.76 0.83 10.64
N LEU A 85 -19.41 0.11 9.57
CA LEU A 85 -20.07 -1.15 9.23
C LEU A 85 -19.91 -2.21 10.33
N SER A 86 -18.72 -2.33 10.89
CA SER A 86 -18.45 -3.24 12.01
C SER A 86 -19.30 -2.92 13.24
N ILE A 87 -19.40 -1.64 13.61
CA ILE A 87 -20.24 -1.16 14.73
C ILE A 87 -21.72 -1.41 14.42
N ALA A 88 -22.18 -1.09 13.22
CA ALA A 88 -23.57 -1.27 12.84
C ALA A 88 -23.99 -2.74 12.94
N VAL A 89 -23.21 -3.66 12.34
CA VAL A 89 -23.51 -5.09 12.36
C VAL A 89 -23.46 -5.64 13.80
N ALA A 90 -22.52 -5.22 14.63
CA ALA A 90 -22.42 -5.65 16.02
C ALA A 90 -23.63 -5.23 16.87
N ASN A 91 -24.31 -4.12 16.53
CA ASN A 91 -25.44 -3.57 17.29
C ASN A 91 -26.82 -3.86 16.66
N LEU A 92 -26.88 -4.61 15.56
CA LEU A 92 -28.12 -5.03 14.89
C LEU A 92 -28.29 -6.57 14.98
N PRO A 93 -28.64 -7.12 16.15
CA PRO A 93 -28.60 -8.56 16.40
C PRO A 93 -29.59 -9.39 15.56
N GLY A 94 -30.53 -8.75 14.86
CA GLY A 94 -31.48 -9.42 13.99
C GLY A 94 -30.94 -9.81 12.60
N LEU A 95 -29.76 -9.33 12.21
CA LEU A 95 -29.21 -9.56 10.86
C LEU A 95 -28.49 -10.91 10.72
N GLY A 96 -28.01 -11.51 11.79
CA GLY A 96 -27.26 -12.78 11.76
C GLY A 96 -25.99 -12.75 10.88
N ILE A 97 -25.47 -11.54 10.57
CA ILE A 97 -24.31 -11.32 9.71
C ILE A 97 -23.09 -11.01 10.58
N THR A 98 -21.94 -11.53 10.20
CA THR A 98 -20.64 -11.11 10.74
C THR A 98 -19.92 -10.26 9.69
N TYR A 99 -19.52 -9.05 10.05
CA TYR A 99 -18.73 -8.19 9.17
C TYR A 99 -17.23 -8.33 9.49
N GLN A 100 -16.46 -8.62 8.48
CA GLN A 100 -15.00 -8.53 8.53
C GLN A 100 -14.57 -7.35 7.64
N SER A 101 -13.62 -6.52 8.11
CA SER A 101 -13.09 -5.40 7.33
C SER A 101 -12.71 -5.85 5.92
N LEU A 102 -13.36 -5.27 4.92
CA LEU A 102 -13.17 -5.59 3.50
C LEU A 102 -12.74 -4.38 2.70
N ILE A 103 -13.30 -3.21 2.98
CA ILE A 103 -13.13 -2.01 2.16
C ILE A 103 -11.70 -1.49 2.24
N LEU A 104 -11.16 -1.35 3.45
CA LEU A 104 -9.79 -0.88 3.65
C LEU A 104 -8.73 -1.80 3.02
N PRO A 105 -8.75 -3.13 3.21
CA PRO A 105 -7.83 -4.04 2.53
C PRO A 105 -7.88 -3.91 1.00
N VAL A 106 -9.06 -3.87 0.41
CA VAL A 106 -9.23 -3.76 -1.04
C VAL A 106 -8.67 -2.44 -1.57
N VAL A 107 -8.97 -1.33 -0.91
CA VAL A 107 -8.42 -0.01 -1.26
C VAL A 107 -6.90 0.02 -1.14
N LEU A 108 -6.32 -0.54 -0.07
CA LEU A 108 -4.88 -0.62 0.10
C LEU A 108 -4.22 -1.47 -0.99
N VAL A 109 -4.77 -2.63 -1.30
CA VAL A 109 -4.25 -3.50 -2.37
C VAL A 109 -4.30 -2.78 -3.72
N TRP A 110 -5.41 -2.11 -4.02
CA TRP A 110 -5.54 -1.33 -5.26
C TRP A 110 -4.47 -0.22 -5.35
N TYR A 111 -4.26 0.53 -4.26
CA TYR A 111 -3.23 1.55 -4.23
C TYR A 111 -1.82 0.98 -4.30
N ILE A 112 -1.52 -0.13 -3.63
CA ILE A 112 -0.22 -0.80 -3.72
C ILE A 112 0.09 -1.18 -5.17
N PHE A 113 -0.85 -1.79 -5.90
CA PHE A 113 -0.64 -2.12 -7.32
C PHE A 113 -0.50 -0.87 -8.20
N THR A 114 -1.21 0.20 -7.89
CA THR A 114 -1.07 1.48 -8.58
C THR A 114 0.33 2.07 -8.38
N GLU A 115 0.81 2.14 -7.14
CA GLU A 115 2.15 2.65 -6.81
C GLU A 115 3.26 1.76 -7.42
N LEU A 116 3.13 0.43 -7.34
CA LEU A 116 4.08 -0.48 -7.96
C LEU A 116 4.14 -0.31 -9.49
N GLY A 117 3.01 -0.06 -10.14
CA GLY A 117 2.95 0.27 -11.57
C GLY A 117 3.73 1.54 -11.88
N SER A 118 3.47 2.62 -11.12
CA SER A 118 4.19 3.90 -11.27
C SER A 118 5.70 3.75 -11.03
N ILE A 119 6.12 2.98 -10.01
CA ILE A 119 7.53 2.71 -9.74
C ILE A 119 8.19 1.99 -10.94
N ALA A 120 7.51 1.00 -11.52
CA ALA A 120 8.01 0.28 -12.69
C ALA A 120 8.13 1.18 -13.92
N GLU A 121 7.15 2.06 -14.16
CA GLU A 121 7.20 3.07 -15.22
C GLU A 121 8.35 4.07 -14.98
N ASN A 122 8.52 4.55 -13.76
CA ASN A 122 9.64 5.43 -13.40
C ASN A 122 10.99 4.76 -13.64
N ALA A 123 11.12 3.47 -13.33
CA ALA A 123 12.33 2.70 -13.61
C ALA A 123 12.60 2.61 -15.14
N ALA A 124 11.58 2.35 -15.95
CA ALA A 124 11.69 2.37 -17.40
C ALA A 124 12.13 3.75 -17.93
N HIS A 125 11.58 4.83 -17.38
CA HIS A 125 11.99 6.20 -17.71
C HIS A 125 13.45 6.52 -17.34
N MET A 126 14.01 5.82 -16.37
CA MET A 126 15.44 5.90 -16.03
C MET A 126 16.33 4.99 -16.88
N GLY A 127 15.75 4.24 -17.84
CA GLY A 127 16.47 3.34 -18.75
C GLY A 127 16.61 1.89 -18.26
N ALA A 128 15.86 1.48 -17.24
CA ALA A 128 15.83 0.09 -16.83
C ALA A 128 14.95 -0.75 -17.76
N ASP A 129 15.42 -1.95 -18.10
CA ASP A 129 14.61 -2.94 -18.83
C ASP A 129 13.56 -3.53 -17.89
N VAL A 130 12.33 -3.05 -17.97
CA VAL A 130 11.20 -3.57 -17.18
C VAL A 130 10.49 -4.67 -17.99
N PRO A 131 10.44 -5.92 -17.49
CA PRO A 131 9.79 -7.00 -18.21
C PRO A 131 8.30 -6.74 -18.43
N ASP A 132 7.81 -6.90 -19.66
CA ASP A 132 6.38 -6.76 -20.01
C ASP A 132 5.45 -7.61 -19.13
N GLY A 133 5.92 -8.80 -18.74
CA GLY A 133 5.20 -9.68 -17.84
C GLY A 133 4.92 -9.06 -16.47
N LEU A 134 5.86 -8.28 -15.94
CA LEU A 134 5.68 -7.55 -14.68
C LEU A 134 4.60 -6.48 -14.81
N LEU A 135 4.66 -5.65 -15.85
CA LEU A 135 3.67 -4.60 -16.10
C LEU A 135 2.26 -5.18 -16.26
N LYS A 136 2.12 -6.27 -17.01
CA LYS A 136 0.85 -6.99 -17.18
C LYS A 136 0.32 -7.55 -15.84
N LEU A 137 1.20 -8.10 -15.01
CA LEU A 137 0.84 -8.62 -13.69
C LEU A 137 0.33 -7.52 -12.77
N LEU A 138 1.02 -6.37 -12.73
CA LEU A 138 0.63 -5.22 -11.91
C LEU A 138 -0.73 -4.65 -12.35
N ALA A 139 -0.94 -4.49 -13.66
CA ALA A 139 -2.21 -4.06 -14.23
C ALA A 139 -3.36 -5.05 -13.92
N ALA A 140 -3.09 -6.35 -13.99
CA ALA A 140 -4.06 -7.39 -13.64
C ALA A 140 -4.42 -7.37 -12.15
N GLY A 141 -3.44 -7.16 -11.26
CA GLY A 141 -3.66 -7.04 -9.82
C GLY A 141 -4.54 -5.83 -9.45
N LYS A 142 -4.26 -4.67 -10.06
CA LYS A 142 -5.10 -3.48 -9.93
C LYS A 142 -6.54 -3.75 -10.36
N LYS A 143 -6.72 -4.34 -11.55
CA LYS A 143 -8.04 -4.67 -12.09
C LYS A 143 -8.81 -5.70 -11.25
N ALA A 144 -8.10 -6.65 -10.63
CA ALA A 144 -8.72 -7.62 -9.73
C ALA A 144 -9.27 -6.93 -8.47
N ALA A 145 -8.53 -5.98 -7.89
CA ALA A 145 -9.01 -5.18 -6.76
C ALA A 145 -10.22 -4.31 -7.13
N GLU A 146 -10.25 -3.72 -8.34
CA GLU A 146 -11.39 -2.95 -8.84
C GLU A 146 -12.68 -3.80 -9.03
N ARG A 147 -12.54 -5.07 -9.42
CA ARG A 147 -13.70 -5.96 -9.59
C ARG A 147 -14.32 -6.33 -8.26
N GLN A 148 -13.53 -6.55 -7.23
CA GLN A 148 -14.02 -6.89 -5.90
C GLN A 148 -15.00 -5.84 -5.36
N THR A 149 -14.84 -4.56 -5.73
CA THR A 149 -15.75 -3.47 -5.32
C THR A 149 -17.03 -3.38 -6.15
N LYS A 150 -17.08 -3.99 -7.36
CA LYS A 150 -18.24 -3.93 -8.24
C LYS A 150 -19.21 -5.10 -8.04
N ASP A 151 -18.70 -6.26 -7.71
CA ASP A 151 -19.52 -7.47 -7.51
C ASP A 151 -20.37 -7.37 -6.22
N ASP A 152 -20.06 -6.41 -5.33
CA ASP A 152 -20.83 -6.12 -4.10
C ASP A 152 -21.97 -5.09 -4.34
N GLU A 153 -22.12 -4.52 -5.56
CA GLU A 153 -23.15 -3.52 -5.91
C GLU A 153 -24.34 -4.11 -6.72
N GLU A 154 -24.31 -5.38 -7.12
CA GLU A 154 -25.42 -6.11 -7.77
C GLU A 154 -26.11 -7.08 -6.79
#